data_a6e8a7a3c56e3fe4fd7db21fd76ed5ff
#
_entry.id   a6e8a7a3c56e3fe4fd7db21fd76ed5ff
#
_cell.length_a   1.000
_cell.length_b   1.000
_cell.length_c   1.000
_cell.angle_alpha   90.00
_cell.angle_beta   90.00
_cell.angle_gamma   90.00
#
_symmetry.space_group_name_H-M   'P 1'
#
loop_
_entity.id
_entity.type
_entity.pdbx_description
1 polymer ?
#
loop_
_entity_poly.entity_id
_entity_poly.type
_entity_poly.pdbx_seq_one_letter_code
_entity_poly.pdbx_strand_id
1 'polypeptide(L)'
;RPDPLLTLHQAIRWNGEFLHLTSITLAPQRDRQEIKAAICHPVTLTAKPQARTGRDTMNRPTVVQQATFSFPGILTERYFNSEEDEVFRRSTLERVLVAPKAVVLRVGDLVQLGDTAPYTVLQRMDLEFYKNEYVLERRENV
;
A
#
# COMPACT_ATOMS: atom_id res chain seq x y z
N ARG A 1 22.29 15.83 -15.68
CA ARG A 1 23.20 15.11 -14.79
C ARG A 1 22.37 14.25 -13.85
N PRO A 2 22.74 12.98 -13.61
CA PRO A 2 22.05 12.13 -12.65
C PRO A 2 22.01 12.77 -11.27
N ASP A 3 20.84 12.82 -10.66
CA ASP A 3 20.64 13.34 -9.31
C ASP A 3 20.60 12.17 -8.32
N PRO A 4 21.59 12.05 -7.41
CA PRO A 4 21.62 10.97 -6.43
C PRO A 4 20.53 11.07 -5.36
N LEU A 5 19.90 12.24 -5.24
CA LEU A 5 18.82 12.46 -4.28
C LEU A 5 17.46 11.96 -4.80
N LEU A 6 17.36 11.70 -6.11
CA LEU A 6 16.13 11.22 -6.72
C LEU A 6 15.97 9.72 -6.48
N THR A 7 14.98 9.35 -5.71
CA THR A 7 14.70 7.96 -5.36
C THR A 7 13.25 7.59 -5.65
N LEU A 8 13.00 6.30 -5.85
CA LEU A 8 11.65 5.77 -6.06
C LEU A 8 10.77 5.76 -4.79
N HIS A 9 11.32 6.18 -3.65
CA HIS A 9 10.58 6.32 -2.40
C HIS A 9 9.91 7.68 -2.23
N GLN A 10 10.13 8.59 -3.18
CA GLN A 10 9.65 9.95 -3.14
C GLN A 10 8.54 10.16 -4.16
N ALA A 11 7.59 11.01 -3.81
CA ALA A 11 6.68 11.62 -4.77
C ALA A 11 7.19 13.03 -5.11
N ILE A 12 7.12 13.39 -6.37
CA ILE A 12 7.46 14.73 -6.84
C ILE A 12 6.18 15.54 -6.92
N ARG A 13 6.20 16.74 -6.36
CA ARG A 13 5.11 17.70 -6.55
C ARG A 13 5.42 18.54 -7.79
N TRP A 14 4.52 18.48 -8.77
CA TRP A 14 4.64 19.23 -10.02
C TRP A 14 3.29 19.83 -10.40
N ASN A 15 3.27 21.14 -10.62
CA ASN A 15 2.06 21.87 -11.03
C ASN A 15 0.81 21.59 -10.18
N GLY A 16 1.00 21.43 -8.86
CA GLY A 16 -0.10 21.13 -7.93
C GLY A 16 -0.48 19.66 -7.82
N GLU A 17 0.04 18.82 -8.70
CA GLU A 17 -0.19 17.37 -8.73
C GLU A 17 0.98 16.61 -8.10
N PHE A 18 0.73 15.37 -7.70
CA PHE A 18 1.76 14.46 -7.26
C PHE A 18 2.11 13.46 -8.35
N LEU A 19 3.41 13.30 -8.57
CA LEU A 19 3.97 12.32 -9.49
C LEU A 19 4.63 11.21 -8.68
N HIS A 20 4.12 10.01 -8.80
CA HIS A 20 4.77 8.82 -8.25
C HIS A 20 5.76 8.28 -9.27
N LEU A 21 7.02 8.19 -8.88
CA LEU A 21 8.07 7.67 -9.75
C LEU A 21 7.90 6.17 -9.93
N THR A 22 7.76 5.73 -11.17
CA THR A 22 7.60 4.32 -11.50
C THR A 22 8.90 3.69 -12.01
N SER A 23 9.81 4.51 -12.56
CA SER A 23 11.08 4.04 -13.06
C SER A 23 12.10 5.16 -13.09
N ILE A 24 13.34 4.85 -12.74
CA ILE A 24 14.52 5.70 -12.93
C ILE A 24 15.55 4.86 -13.67
N THR A 25 15.89 5.26 -14.89
CA THR A 25 16.84 4.55 -15.74
C THR A 25 17.97 5.48 -16.11
N LEU A 26 19.21 5.01 -15.99
CA LEU A 26 20.37 5.73 -16.52
C LEU A 26 20.46 5.53 -18.03
N ALA A 27 20.62 6.61 -18.79
CA ALA A 27 20.92 6.51 -20.21
C ALA A 27 22.27 5.77 -20.41
N PRO A 28 22.46 5.08 -21.55
CA PRO A 28 23.69 4.32 -21.82
C PRO A 28 24.97 5.13 -21.66
N GLN A 29 24.92 6.41 -21.98
CA GLN A 29 26.03 7.34 -21.86
C GLN A 29 26.24 7.90 -20.45
N ARG A 30 25.33 7.54 -19.48
CA ARG A 30 25.35 8.01 -18.11
C ARG A 30 25.33 9.52 -17.89
N ASP A 31 24.95 10.28 -18.91
CA ASP A 31 24.87 11.74 -18.89
C ASP A 31 23.50 12.26 -18.40
N ARG A 32 22.48 11.42 -18.49
CA ARG A 32 21.09 11.75 -18.11
C ARG A 32 20.39 10.57 -17.47
N GLN A 33 19.37 10.89 -16.72
CA GLN A 33 18.41 9.93 -16.19
C GLN A 33 17.08 10.09 -16.94
N GLU A 34 16.51 8.96 -17.35
CA GLU A 34 15.14 8.89 -17.80
C GLU A 34 14.24 8.54 -16.62
N ILE A 35 13.21 9.34 -16.41
CA ILE A 35 12.29 9.19 -15.31
C ILE A 35 10.91 8.94 -15.89
N LYS A 36 10.27 7.86 -15.46
CA LYS A 36 8.85 7.63 -15.71
C LYS A 36 8.09 7.87 -14.41
N ALA A 37 6.98 8.56 -14.51
CA ALA A 37 6.14 8.88 -13.37
C ALA A 37 4.66 8.80 -13.76
N ALA A 38 3.82 8.44 -12.80
CA ALA A 38 2.38 8.47 -12.93
C ALA A 38 1.82 9.58 -12.06
N ILE A 39 0.85 10.31 -12.57
CA ILE A 39 0.07 11.26 -11.78
C ILE A 39 -0.77 10.46 -10.79
N CYS A 40 -0.74 10.83 -9.54
CA CYS A 40 -1.47 10.15 -8.49
C CYS A 40 -2.07 11.14 -7.50
N HIS A 41 -3.14 10.73 -6.87
CA HIS A 41 -3.79 11.45 -5.78
C HIS A 41 -3.63 10.62 -4.50
N PRO A 42 -2.52 10.81 -3.75
CA PRO A 42 -2.35 10.10 -2.50
C PRO A 42 -3.40 10.55 -1.49
N VAL A 43 -3.90 9.59 -0.73
CA VAL A 43 -4.80 9.82 0.39
C VAL A 43 -4.09 9.45 1.69
N THR A 44 -4.49 10.05 2.79
CA THR A 44 -3.98 9.68 4.11
C THR A 44 -4.80 8.52 4.66
N LEU A 45 -4.12 7.44 4.96
CA LEU A 45 -4.68 6.22 5.52
C LEU A 45 -4.16 6.00 6.93
N THR A 46 -4.94 5.33 7.75
CA THR A 46 -4.55 4.94 9.11
C THR A 46 -4.50 3.43 9.21
N ALA A 47 -3.35 2.91 9.58
CA ALA A 47 -3.17 1.49 9.86
C ALA A 47 -3.42 1.21 11.35
N LYS A 48 -4.17 0.15 11.61
CA LYS A 48 -4.42 -0.40 12.94
C LYS A 48 -3.89 -1.84 12.96
N PRO A 49 -2.60 -2.03 13.34
CA PRO A 49 -2.02 -3.35 13.40
C PRO A 49 -2.78 -4.24 14.39
N GLN A 50 -3.02 -5.47 14.01
CA GLN A 50 -3.69 -6.42 14.89
C GLN A 50 -2.74 -6.93 15.98
N ALA A 51 -3.28 -7.11 17.17
CA ALA A 51 -2.55 -7.71 18.28
C ALA A 51 -2.04 -9.10 17.90
N ARG A 52 -0.82 -9.43 18.29
CA ARG A 52 -0.14 -10.68 17.96
C ARG A 52 0.36 -11.37 19.20
N THR A 53 0.32 -12.69 19.15
CA THR A 53 0.93 -13.50 20.16
C THR A 53 2.42 -13.61 19.88
N GLY A 54 3.24 -13.10 20.79
CA GLY A 54 4.69 -13.28 20.82
C GLY A 54 5.09 -14.16 22.01
N ARG A 55 6.38 -14.34 22.19
CA ARG A 55 6.95 -14.99 23.37
C ARG A 55 8.01 -14.09 23.97
N ASP A 56 8.04 -14.01 25.30
CA ASP A 56 9.08 -13.30 26.02
C ASP A 56 10.40 -14.11 26.08
N THR A 57 11.41 -13.54 26.69
CA THR A 57 12.72 -14.20 26.89
C THR A 57 12.63 -15.48 27.72
N MET A 58 11.53 -15.68 28.46
CA MET A 58 11.25 -16.89 29.25
C MET A 58 10.28 -17.84 28.55
N ASN A 59 10.08 -17.66 27.23
CA ASN A 59 9.19 -18.48 26.39
C ASN A 59 7.70 -18.44 26.81
N ARG A 60 7.26 -17.39 27.54
CA ARG A 60 5.87 -17.20 27.92
C ARG A 60 5.10 -16.50 26.81
N PRO A 61 3.84 -16.87 26.56
CA PRO A 61 3.03 -16.16 25.57
C PRO A 61 2.81 -14.71 25.99
N THR A 62 3.10 -13.79 25.09
CA THR A 62 2.84 -12.34 25.27
C THR A 62 2.02 -11.83 24.12
N VAL A 63 1.21 -10.82 24.37
CA VAL A 63 0.46 -10.10 23.33
C VAL A 63 1.22 -8.83 23.00
N VAL A 64 1.69 -8.73 21.76
CA VAL A 64 2.35 -7.53 21.23
C VAL A 64 1.37 -6.79 20.37
N GLN A 65 1.07 -5.56 20.76
CA GLN A 65 0.25 -4.65 19.95
C GLN A 65 1.10 -3.47 19.51
N GLN A 66 1.13 -3.24 18.20
CA GLN A 66 1.78 -2.07 17.64
C GLN A 66 0.83 -0.87 17.67
N ALA A 67 1.40 0.33 17.80
CA ALA A 67 0.62 1.56 17.75
C ALA A 67 -0.01 1.79 16.37
N THR A 68 -1.16 2.42 16.36
CA THR A 68 -1.80 2.94 15.16
C THR A 68 -0.94 4.04 14.54
N PHE A 69 -0.79 4.03 13.23
CA PHE A 69 -0.03 5.07 12.52
C PHE A 69 -0.70 5.47 11.22
N SER A 70 -0.44 6.70 10.76
CA SER A 70 -0.94 7.23 9.51
C SER A 70 0.16 7.27 8.45
N PHE A 71 -0.23 7.08 7.20
CA PHE A 71 0.67 7.07 6.07
C PHE A 71 -0.05 7.51 4.78
N PRO A 72 0.67 8.07 3.80
CA PRO A 72 0.12 8.35 2.49
C PRO A 72 0.08 7.07 1.65
N GLY A 73 -0.97 6.90 0.88
CA GLY A 73 -1.10 5.78 -0.05
C GLY A 73 -1.98 6.10 -1.23
N ILE A 74 -1.93 5.27 -2.24
CA ILE A 74 -2.78 5.34 -3.43
C ILE A 74 -3.73 4.15 -3.37
N LEU A 75 -5.02 4.44 -3.32
CA LEU A 75 -6.06 3.43 -3.24
C LEU A 75 -6.75 3.30 -4.59
N THR A 76 -6.72 2.12 -5.18
CA THR A 76 -7.35 1.81 -6.47
C THR A 76 -8.35 0.68 -6.32
N GLU A 77 -9.38 0.69 -7.15
CA GLU A 77 -10.35 -0.39 -7.21
C GLU A 77 -9.85 -1.49 -8.15
N ARG A 78 -10.07 -2.73 -7.75
CA ARG A 78 -9.79 -3.89 -8.58
C ARG A 78 -11.11 -4.46 -9.05
N TYR A 79 -11.31 -4.44 -10.36
CA TYR A 79 -12.46 -5.09 -10.98
C TYR A 79 -12.10 -6.53 -11.31
N PHE A 80 -12.85 -7.48 -10.78
CA PHE A 80 -12.84 -8.85 -11.26
C PHE A 80 -13.98 -9.03 -12.25
N ASN A 81 -13.66 -9.30 -13.51
CA ASN A 81 -14.58 -9.93 -14.41
C ASN A 81 -14.61 -11.44 -14.09
N SER A 82 -15.40 -11.85 -13.13
CA SER A 82 -15.75 -13.26 -13.01
C SER A 82 -16.97 -13.49 -13.88
N GLU A 83 -16.77 -14.08 -15.07
CA GLU A 83 -17.86 -14.55 -15.93
C GLU A 83 -18.57 -15.80 -15.39
N GLU A 84 -18.16 -16.32 -14.25
CA GLU A 84 -18.71 -17.54 -13.65
C GLU A 84 -19.17 -17.28 -12.22
N ASP A 85 -20.47 -17.49 -11.99
CA ASP A 85 -21.25 -17.57 -10.77
C ASP A 85 -22.18 -16.40 -10.45
N GLU A 86 -23.32 -16.40 -11.13
CA GLU A 86 -24.49 -15.56 -10.78
C GLU A 86 -25.13 -15.89 -9.43
N VAL A 87 -24.68 -16.91 -8.70
CA VAL A 87 -25.45 -17.47 -7.57
C VAL A 87 -25.00 -16.95 -6.21
N PHE A 88 -23.80 -16.37 -6.06
CA PHE A 88 -23.30 -15.81 -4.80
C PHE A 88 -22.66 -14.44 -4.99
N ARG A 89 -23.46 -13.42 -5.22
CA ARG A 89 -23.01 -12.02 -5.09
C ARG A 89 -22.86 -11.68 -3.61
N ARG A 90 -21.76 -12.07 -3.00
CA ARG A 90 -21.20 -11.31 -1.90
C ARG A 90 -20.56 -10.10 -2.51
N SER A 91 -21.09 -8.91 -2.27
CA SER A 91 -20.43 -7.67 -2.71
C SER A 91 -19.19 -7.42 -1.84
N THR A 92 -18.14 -8.15 -2.15
CA THR A 92 -16.84 -7.95 -1.53
C THR A 92 -16.12 -6.90 -2.35
N LEU A 93 -15.96 -5.71 -1.78
CA LEU A 93 -15.19 -4.65 -2.43
C LEU A 93 -13.71 -4.90 -2.18
N GLU A 94 -13.01 -5.34 -3.22
CA GLU A 94 -11.56 -5.44 -3.17
C GLU A 94 -10.91 -4.17 -3.71
N ARG A 95 -9.88 -3.72 -3.03
CA ARG A 95 -9.06 -2.58 -3.44
C ARG A 95 -7.59 -2.92 -3.37
N VAL A 96 -6.80 -2.28 -4.22
CA VAL A 96 -5.35 -2.36 -4.17
C VAL A 96 -4.82 -1.06 -3.58
N LEU A 97 -4.05 -1.19 -2.51
CA LEU A 97 -3.32 -0.11 -1.88
C LEU A 97 -1.86 -0.15 -2.32
N VAL A 98 -1.39 0.94 -2.86
CA VAL A 98 0.04 1.19 -3.11
C VAL A 98 0.55 2.12 -2.02
N ALA A 99 1.51 1.65 -1.25
CA ALA A 99 2.10 2.38 -0.13
C ALA A 99 3.63 2.51 -0.29
N PRO A 100 4.25 3.54 0.32
CA PRO A 100 5.70 3.64 0.38
C PRO A 100 6.35 2.39 0.99
N LYS A 101 7.55 2.05 0.55
CA LYS A 101 8.25 0.84 1.01
C LYS A 101 8.43 0.76 2.52
N ALA A 102 8.53 1.91 3.19
CA ALA A 102 8.63 1.99 4.65
C ALA A 102 7.36 1.55 5.38
N VAL A 103 6.20 1.56 4.70
CA VAL A 103 4.92 1.14 5.27
C VAL A 103 4.82 -0.37 5.18
N VAL A 104 4.97 -1.05 6.29
CA VAL A 104 4.91 -2.51 6.38
C VAL A 104 3.63 -2.92 7.10
N LEU A 105 2.68 -3.45 6.35
CA LEU A 105 1.45 -4.04 6.84
C LEU A 105 1.52 -5.56 6.72
N ARG A 106 0.78 -6.23 7.57
CA ARG A 106 0.69 -7.69 7.54
C ARG A 106 -0.75 -8.11 7.24
N VAL A 107 -0.90 -9.32 6.75
CA VAL A 107 -2.22 -9.93 6.55
C VAL A 107 -3.00 -9.92 7.86
N GLY A 108 -4.25 -9.44 7.81
CA GLY A 108 -5.12 -9.26 8.96
C GLY A 108 -5.07 -7.86 9.60
N ASP A 109 -4.08 -7.03 9.28
CA ASP A 109 -4.06 -5.64 9.75
C ASP A 109 -5.23 -4.84 9.14
N LEU A 110 -5.71 -3.85 9.86
CA LEU A 110 -6.79 -3.00 9.40
C LEU A 110 -6.24 -1.69 8.85
N VAL A 111 -6.82 -1.24 7.76
CA VAL A 111 -6.51 0.06 7.12
C VAL A 111 -7.79 0.85 6.96
N GLN A 112 -7.79 2.08 7.43
CA GLN A 112 -8.95 2.95 7.43
C GLN A 112 -8.67 4.24 6.64
N LEU A 113 -9.61 4.62 5.81
CA LEU A 113 -9.64 5.90 5.11
C LEU A 113 -10.63 6.84 5.81
N GLY A 114 -10.13 7.87 6.51
CA GLY A 114 -10.97 8.78 7.28
C GLY A 114 -11.86 8.05 8.28
N ASP A 115 -13.14 8.39 8.30
CA ASP A 115 -14.14 7.77 9.18
C ASP A 115 -14.90 6.59 8.54
N THR A 116 -14.41 6.10 7.41
CA THR A 116 -15.04 4.96 6.73
C THR A 116 -14.79 3.65 7.45
N ALA A 117 -15.59 2.62 7.14
CA ALA A 117 -15.36 1.28 7.64
C ALA A 117 -13.95 0.78 7.24
N PRO A 118 -13.23 0.12 8.14
CA PRO A 118 -11.87 -0.33 7.88
C PRO A 118 -11.83 -1.46 6.83
N TYR A 119 -10.76 -1.48 6.08
CA TYR A 119 -10.39 -2.59 5.21
C TYR A 119 -9.48 -3.56 5.95
N THR A 120 -9.56 -4.83 5.62
CA THR A 120 -8.64 -5.86 6.10
C THR A 120 -7.60 -6.16 5.03
N VAL A 121 -6.34 -6.22 5.40
CA VAL A 121 -5.25 -6.63 4.50
C VAL A 121 -5.35 -8.13 4.24
N LEU A 122 -5.60 -8.52 2.99
CA LEU A 122 -5.67 -9.92 2.57
C LEU A 122 -4.34 -10.45 2.07
N GLN A 123 -3.63 -9.64 1.32
CA GLN A 123 -2.38 -10.05 0.67
C GLN A 123 -1.39 -8.89 0.66
N ARG A 124 -0.12 -9.23 0.78
CA ARG A 124 1.01 -8.32 0.67
C ARG A 124 1.86 -8.72 -0.53
N MET A 125 2.23 -7.73 -1.34
CA MET A 125 3.15 -7.85 -2.46
C MET A 125 4.29 -6.86 -2.24
N ASP A 126 5.48 -7.34 -1.93
CA ASP A 126 6.62 -6.54 -1.48
C ASP A 126 7.90 -6.76 -2.28
N LEU A 127 7.78 -7.35 -3.46
CA LEU A 127 8.93 -7.64 -4.33
C LEU A 127 9.58 -6.41 -4.93
N GLU A 128 8.82 -5.31 -5.08
CA GLU A 128 9.35 -4.06 -5.62
C GLU A 128 10.22 -3.31 -4.59
N PHE A 129 11.27 -2.64 -5.08
CA PHE A 129 12.20 -1.92 -4.21
C PHE A 129 11.66 -0.61 -3.65
N TYR A 130 10.65 -0.02 -4.28
CA TYR A 130 10.18 1.34 -4.01
C TYR A 130 8.79 1.43 -3.44
N LYS A 131 8.04 0.35 -3.49
CA LYS A 131 6.66 0.31 -2.99
C LYS A 131 6.34 -1.04 -2.37
N ASN A 132 5.32 -1.04 -1.54
CA ASN A 132 4.57 -2.23 -1.18
C ASN A 132 3.15 -2.11 -1.72
N GLU A 133 2.58 -3.19 -2.19
CA GLU A 133 1.20 -3.28 -2.60
C GLU A 133 0.45 -4.23 -1.67
N TYR A 134 -0.81 -3.87 -1.39
CA TYR A 134 -1.67 -4.65 -0.52
C TYR A 134 -3.03 -4.84 -1.17
N VAL A 135 -3.54 -6.05 -1.14
CA VAL A 135 -4.94 -6.30 -1.47
C VAL A 135 -5.77 -6.12 -0.21
N LEU A 136 -6.75 -5.23 -0.27
CA LEU A 136 -7.63 -4.88 0.82
C LEU A 136 -9.04 -5.34 0.53
N GLU A 137 -9.69 -5.91 1.52
CA GLU A 137 -11.10 -6.31 1.49
C GLU A 137 -11.90 -5.53 2.53
N ARG A 138 -13.08 -5.09 2.14
CA ARG A 138 -14.09 -4.60 3.08
C ARG A 138 -15.34 -5.46 2.95
N ARG A 139 -15.73 -6.11 4.02
CA ARG A 139 -17.00 -6.80 4.10
C ARG A 139 -18.08 -5.78 4.41
N GLU A 140 -18.96 -5.55 3.47
CA GLU A 140 -20.18 -4.82 3.75
C GLU A 140 -21.10 -5.75 4.52
N ASN A 141 -21.40 -5.38 5.77
CA ASN A 141 -22.49 -6.03 6.51
C ASN A 141 -23.78 -5.62 5.82
N VAL A 142 -24.35 -6.56 5.15
CA VAL A 142 -25.70 -6.43 4.59
C VAL A 142 -26.73 -6.59 5.72
#